data_c8c97f0f42188581a56e7eac6d3bc104
#
_entry.id   c8c97f0f42188581a56e7eac6d3bc104
#
_cell.length_a   1.000
_cell.length_b   1.000
_cell.length_c   1.000
_cell.angle_alpha   90.00
_cell.angle_beta   90.00
_cell.angle_gamma   90.00
#
_symmetry.space_group_name_H-M   'P 1'
#
loop_
_entity.id
_entity.type
_entity.pdbx_description
1 polymer ?
#
loop_
_entity_poly.entity_id
_entity_poly.type
_entity_poly.pdbx_seq_one_letter_code
_entity_poly.pdbx_strand_id
1 'polypeptide(L)'
;MRKENKYQRIFFTKEQVDQICTAAIDIWGRHDIADIVNFAAYTGMRQSEILRMTAARVDFLQNSIHVGARKDDTTKSGAYRAIPIHASLKPMLQKRCQDLGARDRVFGLDWGAREGEREGKRAKDRLYKAFKKVMESYPVNLDHKDGYCFHSLRHSFGTWHFAAGSKPRNIQYMMGHANIATTLGY
;
A
#
# COMPACT_ATOMS: atom_id res chain seq x y z
N MET A 1 1.19 -1.74 -37.40
CA MET A 1 1.24 -2.76 -36.34
C MET A 1 1.64 -2.08 -35.05
N ARG A 2 0.71 -1.93 -34.08
CA ARG A 2 1.05 -1.46 -32.73
C ARG A 2 1.85 -2.58 -32.05
N LYS A 3 3.07 -2.28 -31.58
CA LYS A 3 3.82 -3.19 -30.69
C LYS A 3 2.95 -3.43 -29.46
N GLU A 4 2.49 -4.66 -29.28
CA GLU A 4 1.89 -5.09 -28.02
C GLU A 4 2.91 -4.87 -26.91
N ASN A 5 2.57 -3.97 -26.00
CA ASN A 5 3.40 -3.66 -24.85
C ASN A 5 3.27 -4.82 -23.85
N LYS A 6 4.11 -5.84 -23.99
CA LYS A 6 4.22 -7.01 -23.10
C LYS A 6 4.79 -6.66 -21.73
N TYR A 7 4.31 -5.61 -21.09
CA TYR A 7 4.57 -5.43 -19.66
C TYR A 7 3.49 -6.20 -18.90
N GLN A 8 3.71 -7.49 -18.73
CA GLN A 8 2.95 -8.27 -17.75
C GLN A 8 3.17 -7.63 -16.38
N ARG A 9 2.09 -7.10 -15.78
CA ARG A 9 2.19 -6.47 -14.46
C ARG A 9 2.52 -7.52 -13.42
N ILE A 10 3.65 -7.36 -12.78
CA ILE A 10 4.12 -8.25 -11.73
C ILE A 10 3.31 -7.95 -10.46
N PHE A 11 2.69 -8.97 -9.89
CA PHE A 11 1.91 -8.89 -8.67
C PHE A 11 2.25 -10.07 -7.75
N PHE A 12 2.00 -9.93 -6.47
CA PHE A 12 2.17 -11.00 -5.48
C PHE A 12 0.85 -11.77 -5.30
N THR A 13 0.93 -13.06 -5.04
CA THR A 13 -0.18 -13.83 -4.48
C THR A 13 -0.37 -13.45 -3.01
N LYS A 14 -1.50 -13.86 -2.39
CA LYS A 14 -1.72 -13.62 -0.96
C LYS A 14 -0.69 -14.35 -0.12
N GLU A 15 -0.39 -15.59 -0.48
CA GLU A 15 0.62 -16.44 0.16
C GLU A 15 2.02 -15.80 0.09
N GLN A 16 2.37 -15.18 -1.02
CA GLN A 16 3.64 -14.46 -1.15
C GLN A 16 3.70 -13.21 -0.26
N VAL A 17 2.58 -12.47 -0.13
CA VAL A 17 2.50 -11.35 0.81
C VAL A 17 2.67 -11.83 2.25
N ASP A 18 1.99 -12.92 2.63
CA ASP A 18 2.13 -13.51 3.97
C ASP A 18 3.57 -13.98 4.24
N GLN A 19 4.22 -14.60 3.26
CA GLN A 19 5.63 -15.00 3.35
C GLN A 19 6.56 -13.79 3.55
N ILE A 20 6.33 -12.68 2.85
CA ILE A 20 7.10 -11.44 3.02
C ILE A 20 6.90 -10.87 4.43
N CYS A 21 5.66 -10.86 4.93
CA CYS A 21 5.35 -10.40 6.28
C CYS A 21 6.04 -11.28 7.34
N THR A 22 5.96 -12.61 7.19
CA THR A 22 6.64 -13.58 8.06
C THR A 22 8.15 -13.36 8.05
N ALA A 23 8.76 -13.23 6.87
CA ALA A 23 10.19 -12.97 6.76
C ALA A 23 10.62 -11.65 7.43
N ALA A 24 9.80 -10.60 7.29
CA ALA A 24 10.06 -9.32 7.93
C ALA A 24 10.08 -9.45 9.46
N ILE A 25 9.20 -10.25 10.03
CA ILE A 25 9.09 -10.48 11.47
C ILE A 25 10.19 -11.44 11.95
N ASP A 26 10.27 -12.63 11.38
CA ASP A 26 11.06 -13.74 11.93
C ASP A 26 12.56 -13.56 11.70
N ILE A 27 12.95 -13.00 10.53
CA ILE A 27 14.36 -12.81 10.19
C ILE A 27 14.87 -11.46 10.66
N TRP A 28 14.03 -10.41 10.61
CA TRP A 28 14.47 -9.04 10.83
C TRP A 28 13.88 -8.36 12.06
N GLY A 29 12.91 -8.98 12.76
CA GLY A 29 12.18 -8.35 13.85
C GLY A 29 11.41 -7.09 13.44
N ARG A 30 11.08 -6.93 12.14
CA ARG A 30 10.56 -5.72 11.54
C ARG A 30 9.04 -5.80 11.35
N HIS A 31 8.31 -5.73 12.46
CA HIS A 31 6.84 -5.64 12.44
C HIS A 31 6.32 -4.46 11.64
N ASP A 32 7.04 -3.33 11.64
CA ASP A 32 6.70 -2.13 10.88
C ASP A 32 6.71 -2.37 9.36
N ILE A 33 7.61 -3.21 8.85
CA ILE A 33 7.65 -3.62 7.44
C ILE A 33 6.49 -4.58 7.14
N ALA A 34 6.25 -5.56 7.98
CA ALA A 34 5.15 -6.51 7.81
C ALA A 34 3.80 -5.75 7.75
N ASP A 35 3.56 -4.84 8.68
CA ASP A 35 2.35 -4.05 8.74
C ASP A 35 2.14 -3.20 7.48
N ILE A 36 3.19 -2.51 7.00
CA ILE A 36 3.07 -1.64 5.82
C ILE A 36 2.93 -2.43 4.52
N VAL A 37 3.54 -3.61 4.42
CA VAL A 37 3.41 -4.54 3.29
C VAL A 37 1.99 -5.06 3.22
N ASN A 38 1.48 -5.59 4.33
CA ASN A 38 0.11 -6.08 4.43
C ASN A 38 -0.89 -4.96 4.11
N PHE A 39 -0.70 -3.79 4.70
CA PHE A 39 -1.55 -2.63 4.44
C PHE A 39 -1.53 -2.22 2.96
N ALA A 40 -0.37 -2.15 2.32
CA ALA A 40 -0.25 -1.80 0.91
C ALA A 40 -0.96 -2.80 -0.01
N ALA A 41 -0.82 -4.09 0.26
CA ALA A 41 -1.43 -5.17 -0.51
C ALA A 41 -2.96 -5.17 -0.41
N TYR A 42 -3.52 -4.89 0.77
CA TYR A 42 -4.97 -4.93 1.00
C TYR A 42 -5.70 -3.59 0.83
N THR A 43 -4.99 -2.49 0.55
CA THR A 43 -5.60 -1.19 0.26
C THR A 43 -5.35 -0.67 -1.14
N GLY A 44 -4.31 -1.17 -1.80
CA GLY A 44 -3.88 -0.68 -3.10
C GLY A 44 -3.45 0.79 -3.10
N MET A 45 -3.21 1.40 -1.95
CA MET A 45 -2.75 2.79 -1.83
C MET A 45 -1.35 2.98 -2.41
N ARG A 46 -1.08 4.20 -2.89
CA ARG A 46 0.28 4.55 -3.32
C ARG A 46 1.21 4.66 -2.10
N GLN A 47 2.48 4.27 -2.26
CA GLN A 47 3.47 4.38 -1.19
C GLN A 47 3.49 5.75 -0.50
N SER A 48 3.38 6.83 -1.29
CA SER A 48 3.34 8.19 -0.74
C SER A 48 2.07 8.52 0.03
N GLU A 49 0.94 7.91 -0.31
CA GLU A 49 -0.33 8.06 0.41
C GLU A 49 -0.23 7.34 1.77
N ILE A 50 0.33 6.12 1.76
CA ILE A 50 0.53 5.32 2.98
C ILE A 50 1.44 6.06 3.98
N LEU A 51 2.60 6.53 3.52
CA LEU A 51 3.57 7.22 4.37
C LEU A 51 3.06 8.56 4.95
N ARG A 52 2.03 9.15 4.32
CA ARG A 52 1.40 10.40 4.79
C ARG A 52 0.07 10.19 5.50
N MET A 53 -0.40 8.94 5.60
CA MET A 53 -1.69 8.65 6.23
C MET A 53 -1.66 8.97 7.73
N THR A 54 -2.62 9.74 8.18
CA THR A 54 -2.81 10.11 9.60
C THR A 54 -3.90 9.27 10.24
N ALA A 55 -3.91 9.20 11.57
CA ALA A 55 -4.91 8.47 12.35
C ALA A 55 -6.35 8.96 12.06
N ALA A 56 -6.54 10.27 11.85
CA ALA A 56 -7.84 10.84 11.48
C ALA A 56 -8.41 10.32 10.13
N ARG A 57 -7.60 9.64 9.33
CA ARG A 57 -8.03 9.04 8.05
C ARG A 57 -8.56 7.62 8.19
N VAL A 58 -8.43 7.02 9.37
CA VAL A 58 -8.93 5.68 9.67
C VAL A 58 -10.25 5.82 10.42
N ASP A 59 -11.34 5.48 9.77
CA ASP A 59 -12.68 5.52 10.35
C ASP A 59 -13.12 4.09 10.70
N PHE A 60 -12.99 3.75 11.98
CA PHE A 60 -13.39 2.42 12.47
C PHE A 60 -14.90 2.25 12.56
N LEU A 61 -15.68 3.34 12.68
CA LEU A 61 -17.14 3.29 12.73
C LEU A 61 -17.72 2.98 11.36
N GLN A 62 -17.22 3.66 10.32
CA GLN A 62 -17.62 3.40 8.94
C GLN A 62 -16.81 2.28 8.27
N ASN A 63 -15.88 1.67 9.00
CA ASN A 63 -14.98 0.62 8.50
C ASN A 63 -14.27 1.03 7.20
N SER A 64 -13.71 2.25 7.15
CA SER A 64 -13.13 2.82 5.94
C SER A 64 -11.85 3.63 6.20
N ILE A 65 -11.00 3.70 5.16
CA ILE A 65 -9.80 4.54 5.12
C ILE A 65 -10.04 5.65 4.10
N HIS A 66 -9.86 6.89 4.53
CA HIS A 66 -10.06 8.06 3.69
C HIS A 66 -8.76 8.52 3.04
N VAL A 67 -8.71 8.58 1.72
CA VAL A 67 -7.52 8.95 0.93
C VAL A 67 -7.83 10.15 0.06
N GLY A 68 -6.87 11.07 -0.07
CA GLY A 68 -7.01 12.29 -0.86
C GLY A 68 -7.50 13.48 -0.03
N ALA A 69 -7.71 14.63 -0.69
CA ALA A 69 -8.14 15.85 -0.03
C ALA A 69 -9.63 15.76 0.34
N ARG A 70 -9.96 15.96 1.61
CA ARG A 70 -11.25 16.54 1.96
C ARG A 70 -11.29 17.97 1.37
N LYS A 71 -12.47 18.57 1.17
CA LYS A 71 -12.62 19.91 0.61
C LYS A 71 -11.70 20.99 1.20
N ASP A 72 -11.18 20.75 2.39
CA ASP A 72 -10.33 21.66 3.18
C ASP A 72 -8.81 21.36 3.07
N ASP A 73 -8.41 20.30 2.38
CA ASP A 73 -6.99 19.93 2.20
C ASP A 73 -6.49 20.38 0.82
N THR A 74 -5.60 21.36 0.78
CA THR A 74 -4.96 21.92 -0.44
C THR A 74 -3.98 20.99 -1.15
N THR A 75 -4.20 19.69 -1.18
CA THR A 75 -3.27 18.77 -1.86
C THR A 75 -3.61 18.59 -3.34
N LYS A 76 -2.64 18.92 -4.16
CA LYS A 76 -2.66 19.10 -5.62
C LYS A 76 -3.09 17.92 -6.51
N SER A 77 -3.55 16.75 -6.03
CA SER A 77 -3.65 15.62 -6.97
C SER A 77 -4.51 14.44 -6.57
N GLY A 78 -5.53 14.58 -5.82
CA GLY A 78 -6.25 13.36 -5.51
C GLY A 78 -7.74 13.56 -5.26
N ALA A 79 -8.55 13.07 -6.17
CA ALA A 79 -9.95 12.86 -5.87
C ALA A 79 -10.07 12.09 -4.54
N TYR A 80 -10.88 12.62 -3.63
CA TYR A 80 -11.22 11.95 -2.39
C TYR A 80 -11.81 10.57 -2.69
N ARG A 81 -11.37 9.56 -1.94
CA ARG A 81 -11.92 8.22 -1.99
C ARG A 81 -11.89 7.55 -0.63
N ALA A 82 -12.85 6.67 -0.41
CA ALA A 82 -12.89 5.79 0.75
C ALA A 82 -12.56 4.36 0.32
N ILE A 83 -11.70 3.69 1.07
CA ILE A 83 -11.32 2.29 0.86
C ILE A 83 -11.83 1.51 2.07
N PRO A 84 -12.63 0.45 1.89
CA PRO A 84 -13.06 -0.39 3.00
C PRO A 84 -11.86 -1.01 3.74
N ILE A 85 -11.91 -1.04 5.07
CA ILE A 85 -10.89 -1.73 5.87
C ILE A 85 -11.12 -3.23 5.73
N HIS A 86 -10.16 -3.93 5.13
CA HIS A 86 -10.18 -5.39 5.10
C HIS A 86 -10.07 -5.95 6.52
N ALA A 87 -10.78 -7.05 6.80
CA ALA A 87 -10.85 -7.62 8.15
C ALA A 87 -9.48 -7.94 8.74
N SER A 88 -8.53 -8.42 7.92
CA SER A 88 -7.16 -8.71 8.35
C SER A 88 -6.35 -7.49 8.78
N LEU A 89 -6.71 -6.29 8.32
CA LEU A 89 -6.00 -5.05 8.68
C LEU A 89 -6.50 -4.43 9.98
N LYS A 90 -7.73 -4.75 10.38
CA LYS A 90 -8.41 -4.07 11.49
C LYS A 90 -7.64 -4.15 12.82
N PRO A 91 -7.17 -5.33 13.28
CA PRO A 91 -6.43 -5.44 14.54
C PRO A 91 -5.12 -4.63 14.52
N MET A 92 -4.37 -4.70 13.42
CA MET A 92 -3.13 -3.94 13.24
C MET A 92 -3.39 -2.44 13.26
N LEU A 93 -4.42 -1.95 12.55
CA LEU A 93 -4.77 -0.53 12.53
C LEU A 93 -5.24 -0.04 13.89
N GLN A 94 -6.04 -0.84 14.61
CA GLN A 94 -6.47 -0.50 15.97
C GLN A 94 -5.26 -0.32 16.89
N LYS A 95 -4.33 -1.30 16.89
CA LYS A 95 -3.09 -1.22 17.68
C LYS A 95 -2.25 0.00 17.31
N ARG A 96 -2.08 0.29 16.01
CA ARG A 96 -1.26 1.42 15.56
C ARG A 96 -1.89 2.78 15.83
N CYS A 97 -3.22 2.88 15.85
CA CYS A 97 -3.92 4.14 16.07
C CYS A 97 -4.26 4.40 17.54
N GLN A 98 -4.08 3.44 18.44
CA GLN A 98 -4.55 3.50 19.82
C GLN A 98 -4.07 4.75 20.57
N ASP A 99 -2.77 5.07 20.43
CA ASP A 99 -2.13 6.17 21.17
C ASP A 99 -1.76 7.36 20.25
N LEU A 100 -2.30 7.39 19.04
CA LEU A 100 -2.02 8.45 18.09
C LEU A 100 -3.05 9.58 18.17
N GLY A 101 -2.56 10.81 18.15
CA GLY A 101 -3.39 11.99 17.90
C GLY A 101 -3.89 12.01 16.45
N ALA A 102 -4.96 12.75 16.19
CA ALA A 102 -5.62 12.80 14.89
C ALA A 102 -4.68 13.14 13.70
N ARG A 103 -3.63 13.92 13.95
CA ARG A 103 -2.64 14.35 12.93
C ARG A 103 -1.41 13.46 12.85
N ASP A 104 -1.27 12.52 13.79
CA ASP A 104 -0.11 11.64 13.80
C ASP A 104 -0.19 10.62 12.68
N ARG A 105 0.98 10.30 12.12
CA ARG A 105 1.09 9.37 10.98
C ARG A 105 1.06 7.92 11.45
N VAL A 106 0.18 7.12 10.87
CA VAL A 106 0.02 5.70 11.21
C VAL A 106 1.30 4.89 10.91
N PHE A 107 2.01 5.24 9.82
CA PHE A 107 3.25 4.55 9.40
C PHE A 107 4.47 5.48 9.32
N GLY A 108 4.28 6.78 9.44
CA GLY A 108 5.33 7.76 9.12
C GLY A 108 6.49 7.79 10.10
N LEU A 109 6.26 7.53 11.39
CA LEU A 109 7.28 7.56 12.43
C LEU A 109 8.35 6.49 12.24
N ASP A 110 7.95 5.30 11.80
CA ASP A 110 8.86 4.17 11.57
C ASP A 110 9.94 4.47 10.53
N TRP A 111 9.69 5.46 9.66
CA TRP A 111 10.53 5.75 8.50
C TRP A 111 11.26 7.09 8.60
N GLY A 112 11.23 7.74 9.81
CA GLY A 112 11.98 8.96 10.11
C GLY A 112 11.61 10.13 9.21
N ALA A 113 10.32 10.31 8.94
CA ALA A 113 9.79 11.53 8.35
C ALA A 113 9.89 12.66 9.40
N ARG A 114 11.03 13.36 9.43
CA ARG A 114 11.22 14.55 10.28
C ARG A 114 10.52 15.74 9.62
N GLU A 115 9.89 16.56 10.44
CA GLU A 115 9.28 17.81 10.03
C GLU A 115 10.33 18.70 9.33
N GLY A 116 10.03 19.23 8.12
CA GLY A 116 10.92 20.16 7.40
C GLY A 116 11.92 19.54 6.41
N GLU A 117 12.14 18.23 6.39
CA GLU A 117 12.89 17.60 5.29
C GLU A 117 12.02 17.54 4.03
N ARG A 118 12.62 17.50 2.84
CA ARG A 118 11.91 17.10 1.59
C ARG A 118 11.38 15.67 1.78
N GLU A 119 10.32 15.59 2.56
CA GLU A 119 9.82 14.48 3.36
C GLU A 119 9.45 13.22 2.58
N GLY A 120 9.19 13.35 1.30
CA GLY A 120 8.68 12.21 0.55
C GLY A 120 9.75 11.25 0.02
N LYS A 121 10.95 11.73 -0.33
CA LYS A 121 11.93 10.93 -1.05
C LYS A 121 12.70 10.00 -0.12
N ARG A 122 13.25 10.50 0.97
CA ARG A 122 14.07 9.69 1.90
C ARG A 122 13.30 8.59 2.61
N ALA A 123 12.05 8.87 3.04
CA ALA A 123 11.19 7.85 3.65
C ALA A 123 10.84 6.74 2.66
N LYS A 124 10.53 7.10 1.40
CA LYS A 124 10.28 6.13 0.33
C LYS A 124 11.51 5.29 0.03
N ASP A 125 12.69 5.91 -0.05
CA ASP A 125 13.94 5.21 -0.33
C ASP A 125 14.31 4.24 0.81
N ARG A 126 14.09 4.64 2.08
CA ARG A 126 14.29 3.76 3.24
C ARG A 126 13.33 2.56 3.22
N LEU A 127 12.05 2.83 2.99
CA LEU A 127 11.05 1.76 2.88
C LEU A 127 11.37 0.81 1.72
N TYR A 128 11.74 1.36 0.57
CA TYR A 128 12.13 0.55 -0.58
C TYR A 128 13.34 -0.35 -0.28
N LYS A 129 14.39 0.20 0.33
CA LYS A 129 15.59 -0.57 0.70
C LYS A 129 15.27 -1.66 1.72
N ALA A 130 14.46 -1.34 2.73
CA ALA A 130 14.06 -2.30 3.75
C ALA A 130 13.19 -3.43 3.15
N PHE A 131 12.21 -3.09 2.31
CA PHE A 131 11.39 -4.06 1.59
C PHE A 131 12.26 -4.97 0.71
N LYS A 132 13.17 -4.38 -0.09
CA LYS A 132 14.09 -5.14 -0.95
C LYS A 132 14.93 -6.12 -0.13
N LYS A 133 15.48 -5.69 1.01
CA LYS A 133 16.28 -6.54 1.89
C LYS A 133 15.48 -7.73 2.43
N VAL A 134 14.21 -7.53 2.81
CA VAL A 134 13.32 -8.63 3.21
C VAL A 134 13.09 -9.59 2.05
N MET A 135 12.83 -9.07 0.85
CA MET A 135 12.61 -9.88 -0.35
C MET A 135 13.84 -10.74 -0.73
N GLU A 136 15.05 -10.20 -0.53
CA GLU A 136 16.31 -10.91 -0.83
C GLU A 136 16.64 -12.00 0.20
N SER A 137 16.15 -11.86 1.43
CA SER A 137 16.52 -12.72 2.57
C SER A 137 15.65 -13.97 2.69
N TYR A 138 14.52 -14.02 2.01
CA TYR A 138 13.60 -15.14 2.08
C TYR A 138 13.39 -15.73 0.68
N PRO A 139 13.35 -17.05 0.55
CA PRO A 139 12.97 -17.69 -0.70
C PRO A 139 11.45 -17.52 -0.92
N VAL A 140 11.01 -16.28 -1.15
CA VAL A 140 9.70 -16.06 -1.77
C VAL A 140 9.81 -16.70 -3.14
N ASN A 141 9.00 -17.71 -3.39
CA ASN A 141 8.98 -18.37 -4.69
C ASN A 141 8.39 -17.37 -5.71
N LEU A 142 9.31 -16.61 -6.32
CA LEU A 142 8.99 -15.61 -7.33
C LEU A 142 9.44 -16.16 -8.67
N ASP A 143 8.50 -16.32 -9.60
CA ASP A 143 8.76 -16.80 -10.96
C ASP A 143 9.79 -15.92 -11.69
N HIS A 144 9.90 -14.66 -11.31
CA HIS A 144 10.88 -13.69 -11.81
C HIS A 144 11.36 -12.83 -10.65
N LYS A 145 12.62 -13.01 -10.19
CA LYS A 145 13.20 -12.17 -9.12
C LYS A 145 13.35 -10.70 -9.54
N ASP A 146 13.48 -10.44 -10.84
CA ASP A 146 13.65 -9.11 -11.40
C ASP A 146 12.29 -8.49 -11.73
N GLY A 147 11.96 -7.39 -11.08
CA GLY A 147 10.76 -6.61 -11.37
C GLY A 147 9.77 -6.44 -10.20
N TYR A 148 9.86 -7.26 -9.16
CA TYR A 148 9.06 -7.05 -7.96
C TYR A 148 9.55 -5.83 -7.19
N CYS A 149 8.62 -4.94 -6.88
CA CYS A 149 8.89 -3.75 -6.10
C CYS A 149 7.72 -3.46 -5.16
N PHE A 150 7.89 -2.49 -4.28
CA PHE A 150 6.79 -2.10 -3.36
C PHE A 150 5.49 -1.74 -4.10
N HIS A 151 5.60 -1.20 -5.32
CA HIS A 151 4.43 -0.87 -6.14
C HIS A 151 3.68 -2.13 -6.64
N SER A 152 4.35 -3.27 -6.72
CA SER A 152 3.72 -4.56 -7.08
C SER A 152 2.65 -4.99 -6.07
N LEU A 153 2.75 -4.56 -4.79
CA LEU A 153 1.69 -4.77 -3.80
C LEU A 153 0.37 -4.08 -4.22
N ARG A 154 0.46 -2.91 -4.80
CA ARG A 154 -0.71 -2.23 -5.36
C ARG A 154 -1.24 -2.94 -6.61
N HIS A 155 -0.39 -3.53 -7.42
CA HIS A 155 -0.83 -4.37 -8.53
C HIS A 155 -1.55 -5.62 -8.02
N SER A 156 -1.07 -6.22 -6.93
CA SER A 156 -1.75 -7.36 -6.28
C SER A 156 -3.19 -7.01 -5.89
N PHE A 157 -3.41 -5.87 -5.25
CA PHE A 157 -4.76 -5.39 -4.91
C PHE A 157 -5.69 -5.37 -6.13
N GLY A 158 -5.24 -4.75 -7.23
CA GLY A 158 -6.03 -4.67 -8.47
C GLY A 158 -6.33 -6.04 -9.04
N THR A 159 -5.32 -6.90 -9.15
CA THR A 159 -5.45 -8.26 -9.69
C THR A 159 -6.37 -9.13 -8.82
N TRP A 160 -6.23 -9.09 -7.49
CA TRP A 160 -7.09 -9.86 -6.59
C TRP A 160 -8.56 -9.44 -6.68
N HIS A 161 -8.82 -8.13 -6.77
CA HIS A 161 -10.18 -7.63 -6.94
C HIS A 161 -10.78 -8.01 -8.29
N PHE A 162 -9.98 -8.00 -9.37
CA PHE A 162 -10.41 -8.48 -10.68
C PHE A 162 -10.75 -9.97 -10.64
N ALA A 163 -9.86 -10.80 -10.09
CA ALA A 163 -10.07 -12.23 -9.94
C ALA A 163 -11.30 -12.57 -9.08
N ALA A 164 -11.60 -11.72 -8.08
CA ALA A 164 -12.80 -11.83 -7.25
C ALA A 164 -14.08 -11.28 -7.91
N GLY A 165 -14.04 -10.87 -9.19
CA GLY A 165 -15.20 -10.38 -9.93
C GLY A 165 -15.65 -8.95 -9.58
N SER A 166 -14.80 -8.15 -8.93
CA SER A 166 -15.11 -6.75 -8.63
C SER A 166 -15.28 -5.93 -9.92
N LYS A 167 -16.29 -5.07 -9.96
CA LYS A 167 -16.51 -4.19 -11.13
C LYS A 167 -15.29 -3.27 -11.35
N PRO A 168 -14.81 -3.11 -12.59
CA PRO A 168 -13.63 -2.28 -12.90
C PRO A 168 -13.72 -0.85 -12.35
N ARG A 169 -14.90 -0.24 -12.35
CA ARG A 169 -15.11 1.10 -11.79
C ARG A 169 -14.88 1.18 -10.29
N ASN A 170 -15.22 0.13 -9.54
CA ASN A 170 -14.97 0.08 -8.10
C ASN A 170 -13.46 -0.03 -7.82
N ILE A 171 -12.77 -0.86 -8.60
CA ILE A 171 -11.31 -1.00 -8.52
C ILE A 171 -10.64 0.34 -8.87
N GLN A 172 -11.08 0.98 -9.97
CA GLN A 172 -10.61 2.31 -10.37
C GLN A 172 -10.75 3.33 -9.24
N TYR A 173 -11.94 3.38 -8.62
CA TYR A 173 -12.23 4.28 -7.51
C TYR A 173 -11.31 4.00 -6.31
N MET A 174 -11.27 2.77 -5.81
CA MET A 174 -10.44 2.40 -4.65
C MET A 174 -8.94 2.66 -4.89
N MET A 175 -8.44 2.40 -6.09
CA MET A 175 -7.06 2.66 -6.45
C MET A 175 -6.78 4.15 -6.75
N GLY A 176 -7.79 4.94 -7.07
CA GLY A 176 -7.63 6.34 -7.48
C GLY A 176 -6.91 6.47 -8.81
N HIS A 177 -7.30 5.66 -9.81
CA HIS A 177 -6.84 5.79 -11.19
C HIS A 177 -7.63 6.86 -11.92
N ALA A 178 -6.95 7.87 -12.45
CA ALA A 178 -7.61 8.92 -13.24
C ALA A 178 -8.25 8.37 -14.52
N ASN A 179 -7.66 7.35 -15.13
CA ASN A 179 -8.13 6.72 -16.35
C ASN A 179 -8.49 5.25 -16.08
N ILE A 180 -9.70 4.83 -16.55
CA ILE A 180 -10.16 3.45 -16.45
C ILE A 180 -9.26 2.47 -17.21
N ALA A 181 -8.64 2.88 -18.32
CA ALA A 181 -7.70 2.06 -19.07
C ALA A 181 -6.53 1.56 -18.20
N THR A 182 -6.11 2.35 -17.19
CA THR A 182 -5.10 1.92 -16.22
C THR A 182 -5.61 0.76 -15.36
N THR A 183 -6.89 0.70 -15.08
CA THR A 183 -7.52 -0.38 -14.31
C THR A 183 -7.78 -1.61 -15.17
N LEU A 184 -8.19 -1.43 -16.42
CA LEU A 184 -8.46 -2.54 -17.35
C LEU A 184 -7.19 -3.30 -17.80
N GLY A 185 -6.02 -2.82 -17.44
CA GLY A 185 -4.77 -3.52 -17.68
C GLY A 185 -4.37 -4.53 -16.58
N TYR A 186 -5.27 -4.84 -15.64
CA TYR A 186 -5.07 -5.88 -14.61
C TYR A 186 -5.57 -7.24 -15.04
#